data_c660003a2e477e4540eaf0b1416cdcde
#
_entry.id   c660003a2e477e4540eaf0b1416cdcde
#
_cell.length_a   1.000
_cell.length_b   1.000
_cell.length_c   1.000
_cell.angle_alpha   90.00
_cell.angle_beta   90.00
_cell.angle_gamma   90.00
#
_symmetry.space_group_name_H-M   'P 1'
#
loop_
_entity.id
_entity.type
_entity.pdbx_description
1 polymer ?
#
loop_
_entity_poly.entity_id
_entity_poly.type
_entity_poly.pdbx_seq_one_letter_code
_entity_poly.pdbx_strand_id
1 'polypeptide(L)'
;MVAIVVPVYTDLLSEKDIISLKRLNRVMSHYPIVFVKPESLSPNLFRELCPTSVFENFPDNMFAGKKAYNNLMMSEQFYERFLGYKYILIYQTDCYIFRDELMSWCEKGYDYVGAPWIKRDVYDRPFIRTYMKISRYLTRLFNKPDRQELFNRVGNGGLSLRNVRRHYDFIREYPLVVKRFTEAKQYHLYNEDVFWSIEVNKHNINPFIYPDHITALSFSFD
;
A
#
# COMPACT_ATOMS: atom_id res chain seq x y z
N MET A 1 3.88 -18.79 1.10
CA MET A 1 4.04 -18.26 2.47
C MET A 1 3.75 -16.77 2.43
N VAL A 2 3.08 -16.22 3.44
CA VAL A 2 2.77 -14.78 3.56
C VAL A 2 3.22 -14.26 4.92
N ALA A 3 3.66 -13.00 4.99
CA ALA A 3 3.93 -12.29 6.25
C ALA A 3 3.05 -11.03 6.35
N ILE A 4 2.77 -10.60 7.57
CA ILE A 4 2.10 -9.34 7.85
C ILE A 4 3.17 -8.32 8.21
N VAL A 5 3.23 -7.24 7.47
CA VAL A 5 4.24 -6.18 7.63
C VAL A 5 3.56 -4.94 8.20
N VAL A 6 3.98 -4.54 9.38
CA VAL A 6 3.42 -3.42 10.12
C VAL A 6 4.44 -2.28 10.16
N PRO A 7 4.32 -1.25 9.31
CA PRO A 7 5.19 -0.08 9.37
C PRO A 7 4.86 0.76 10.60
N VAL A 8 5.86 1.08 11.41
CA VAL A 8 5.74 1.94 12.59
C VAL A 8 6.91 2.92 12.64
N TYR A 9 6.65 4.15 13.06
CA TYR A 9 7.65 5.23 13.11
C TYR A 9 7.66 5.98 14.44
N THR A 10 6.75 5.61 15.36
CA THR A 10 6.65 6.18 16.70
C THR A 10 6.06 5.15 17.66
N ASP A 11 6.41 5.24 18.92
CA ASP A 11 5.80 4.50 20.04
C ASP A 11 4.65 5.27 20.71
N LEU A 12 4.37 6.49 20.25
CA LEU A 12 3.21 7.28 20.69
C LEU A 12 1.95 6.80 19.96
N LEU A 13 1.43 5.64 20.39
CA LEU A 13 0.24 5.04 19.79
C LEU A 13 -1.05 5.62 20.38
N SER A 14 -2.02 5.91 19.54
CA SER A 14 -3.38 6.23 19.98
C SER A 14 -4.09 4.99 20.52
N GLU A 15 -5.21 5.17 21.24
CA GLU A 15 -6.04 4.05 21.67
C GLU A 15 -6.50 3.19 20.50
N LYS A 16 -6.80 3.81 19.34
CA LYS A 16 -7.20 3.09 18.13
C LYS A 16 -6.09 2.20 17.58
N ASP A 17 -4.84 2.71 17.55
CA ASP A 17 -3.68 1.93 17.14
C ASP A 17 -3.47 0.71 18.05
N ILE A 18 -3.61 0.90 19.36
CA ILE A 18 -3.49 -0.19 20.34
C ILE A 18 -4.59 -1.24 20.14
N ILE A 19 -5.83 -0.81 19.93
CA ILE A 19 -6.96 -1.71 19.65
C ILE A 19 -6.69 -2.49 18.36
N SER A 20 -6.23 -1.80 17.32
CA SER A 20 -5.87 -2.37 16.01
C SER A 20 -4.80 -3.46 16.15
N LEU A 21 -3.68 -3.15 16.82
CA LEU A 21 -2.57 -4.11 17.01
C LEU A 21 -2.97 -5.31 17.89
N LYS A 22 -3.73 -5.08 18.96
CA LYS A 22 -4.29 -6.18 19.76
C LYS A 22 -5.22 -7.06 18.94
N ARG A 23 -6.03 -6.47 18.07
CA ARG A 23 -6.90 -7.23 17.17
C ARG A 23 -6.10 -8.01 16.14
N LEU A 24 -5.09 -7.38 15.53
CA LEU A 24 -4.16 -8.05 14.62
C LEU A 24 -3.56 -9.28 15.27
N ASN A 25 -2.96 -9.13 16.46
CA ASN A 25 -2.36 -10.24 17.19
C ASN A 25 -3.37 -11.35 17.51
N ARG A 26 -4.58 -10.99 17.95
CA ARG A 26 -5.62 -11.95 18.29
C ARG A 26 -6.08 -12.80 17.10
N VAL A 27 -6.20 -12.20 15.92
CA VAL A 27 -6.79 -12.84 14.73
C VAL A 27 -5.74 -13.48 13.84
N MET A 28 -4.53 -12.90 13.78
CA MET A 28 -3.53 -13.21 12.76
C MET A 28 -2.18 -13.66 13.33
N SER A 29 -2.08 -13.97 14.65
CA SER A 29 -0.81 -14.33 15.29
C SER A 29 -0.16 -15.64 14.80
N HIS A 30 -0.89 -16.45 14.04
CA HIS A 30 -0.36 -17.64 13.38
C HIS A 30 0.40 -17.34 12.07
N TYR A 31 0.36 -16.09 11.58
CA TYR A 31 1.25 -15.61 10.54
C TYR A 31 2.46 -14.89 11.15
N PRO A 32 3.62 -14.88 10.47
CA PRO A 32 4.71 -13.99 10.84
C PRO A 32 4.26 -12.53 10.81
N ILE A 33 4.33 -11.84 11.95
CA ILE A 33 4.10 -10.40 12.08
C ILE A 33 5.45 -9.72 12.13
N VAL A 34 5.75 -8.85 11.18
CA VAL A 34 7.03 -8.17 11.03
C VAL A 34 6.81 -6.67 11.17
N PHE A 35 7.29 -6.08 12.25
CA PHE A 35 7.33 -4.64 12.39
C PHE A 35 8.50 -4.05 11.60
N VAL A 36 8.20 -3.13 10.70
CA VAL A 36 9.19 -2.33 9.97
C VAL A 36 9.30 -0.97 10.65
N LYS A 37 10.50 -0.65 11.17
CA LYS A 37 10.69 0.50 12.05
C LYS A 37 12.03 1.21 11.83
N PRO A 38 12.15 2.49 12.27
CA PRO A 38 13.44 3.16 12.40
C PRO A 38 14.38 2.40 13.33
N GLU A 39 15.68 2.46 13.07
CA GLU A 39 16.70 1.87 13.95
C GLU A 39 16.59 2.39 15.39
N SER A 40 16.37 3.70 15.55
CA SER A 40 16.28 4.37 16.85
C SER A 40 15.02 4.04 17.66
N LEU A 41 13.94 3.55 17.04
CA LEU A 41 12.67 3.29 17.72
C LEU A 41 12.76 2.02 18.58
N SER A 42 12.37 2.11 19.87
CA SER A 42 12.32 0.95 20.76
C SER A 42 11.27 -0.07 20.32
N PRO A 43 11.57 -1.39 20.33
CA PRO A 43 10.60 -2.43 19.99
C PRO A 43 9.70 -2.82 21.16
N ASN A 44 9.93 -2.35 22.38
CA ASN A 44 9.35 -2.89 23.61
C ASN A 44 7.81 -2.87 23.59
N LEU A 45 7.21 -1.72 23.30
CA LEU A 45 5.75 -1.59 23.24
C LEU A 45 5.11 -2.55 22.21
N PHE A 46 5.74 -2.71 21.08
CA PHE A 46 5.23 -3.59 20.01
C PHE A 46 5.35 -5.07 20.40
N ARG A 47 6.40 -5.47 21.16
CA ARG A 47 6.54 -6.80 21.73
C ARG A 47 5.49 -7.12 22.78
N GLU A 48 5.07 -6.12 23.56
CA GLU A 48 3.97 -6.28 24.51
C GLU A 48 2.64 -6.50 23.80
N LEU A 49 2.39 -5.80 22.69
CA LEU A 49 1.15 -5.90 21.93
C LEU A 49 1.11 -7.14 21.02
N CYS A 50 2.26 -7.55 20.47
CA CYS A 50 2.41 -8.67 19.55
C CYS A 50 3.65 -9.51 19.94
N PRO A 51 3.55 -10.40 20.92
CA PRO A 51 4.71 -11.08 21.53
C PRO A 51 5.55 -11.94 20.58
N THR A 52 4.93 -12.51 19.54
CA THR A 52 5.60 -13.37 18.54
C THR A 52 6.17 -12.60 17.35
N SER A 53 6.06 -11.27 17.35
CA SER A 53 6.51 -10.43 16.24
C SER A 53 8.03 -10.35 16.14
N VAL A 54 8.50 -10.17 14.92
CA VAL A 54 9.90 -9.87 14.59
C VAL A 54 10.05 -8.45 14.08
N PHE A 55 11.29 -7.94 13.96
CA PHE A 55 11.56 -6.56 13.65
C PHE A 55 12.56 -6.45 12.50
N GLU A 56 12.20 -5.69 11.47
CA GLU A 56 13.08 -5.24 10.40
C GLU A 56 13.39 -3.76 10.59
N ASN A 57 14.66 -3.46 10.81
CA ASN A 57 15.12 -2.10 11.06
C ASN A 57 15.62 -1.47 9.76
N PHE A 58 15.24 -0.22 9.54
CA PHE A 58 15.72 0.60 8.44
C PHE A 58 16.25 1.94 8.98
N PRO A 59 17.13 2.63 8.23
CA PRO A 59 17.63 3.94 8.61
C PRO A 59 16.51 4.94 8.94
N ASP A 60 16.70 5.72 9.99
CA ASP A 60 15.69 6.65 10.52
C ASP A 60 15.17 7.65 9.48
N ASN A 61 16.04 8.08 8.55
CA ASN A 61 15.66 9.01 7.49
C ASN A 61 14.60 8.44 6.51
N MET A 62 14.42 7.11 6.46
CA MET A 62 13.38 6.47 5.66
C MET A 62 11.98 6.61 6.27
N PHE A 63 11.88 7.11 7.51
CA PHE A 63 10.63 7.40 8.21
C PHE A 63 10.39 8.89 8.46
N ALA A 64 11.23 9.75 7.90
CA ALA A 64 11.13 11.21 8.05
C ALA A 64 9.96 11.80 7.24
N GLY A 65 8.75 11.38 7.59
CA GLY A 65 7.50 11.85 7.00
C GLY A 65 7.04 11.06 5.77
N LYS A 66 5.88 11.46 5.24
CA LYS A 66 5.14 10.72 4.20
C LYS A 66 5.97 10.41 2.94
N LYS A 67 6.80 11.36 2.50
CA LYS A 67 7.64 11.16 1.30
C LYS A 67 8.68 10.06 1.52
N ALA A 68 9.34 10.06 2.67
CA ALA A 68 10.34 9.06 3.02
C ALA A 68 9.69 7.67 3.11
N TYR A 69 8.53 7.55 3.75
CA TYR A 69 7.75 6.32 3.78
C TYR A 69 7.36 5.83 2.39
N ASN A 70 6.84 6.70 1.53
CA ASN A 70 6.52 6.34 0.14
C ASN A 70 7.74 5.81 -0.60
N ASN A 71 8.91 6.44 -0.42
CA ASN A 71 10.16 6.00 -1.02
C ASN A 71 10.58 4.62 -0.49
N LEU A 72 10.44 4.37 0.81
CA LEU A 72 10.71 3.06 1.42
C LEU A 72 9.83 1.98 0.78
N MET A 73 8.52 2.23 0.65
CA MET A 73 7.55 1.29 0.07
C MET A 73 7.73 1.05 -1.45
N MET A 74 8.58 1.84 -2.11
CA MET A 74 8.99 1.68 -3.51
C MET A 74 10.48 1.32 -3.66
N SER A 75 11.17 0.97 -2.57
CA SER A 75 12.60 0.67 -2.61
C SER A 75 12.89 -0.82 -2.81
N GLU A 76 13.96 -1.12 -3.52
CA GLU A 76 14.51 -2.47 -3.66
C GLU A 76 14.84 -3.05 -2.29
N GLN A 77 15.51 -2.26 -1.43
CA GLN A 77 15.92 -2.65 -0.09
C GLN A 77 14.74 -3.14 0.78
N PHE A 78 13.56 -2.56 0.63
CA PHE A 78 12.38 -3.00 1.37
C PHE A 78 11.94 -4.40 0.92
N TYR A 79 11.69 -4.60 -0.38
CA TYR A 79 11.20 -5.89 -0.87
C TYR A 79 12.22 -7.01 -0.75
N GLU A 80 13.51 -6.70 -0.83
CA GLU A 80 14.62 -7.66 -0.65
C GLU A 80 14.52 -8.38 0.71
N ARG A 81 14.14 -7.67 1.79
CA ARG A 81 13.95 -8.25 3.14
C ARG A 81 12.86 -9.31 3.17
N PHE A 82 11.93 -9.28 2.23
CA PHE A 82 10.75 -10.14 2.20
C PHE A 82 10.77 -11.19 1.08
N LEU A 83 11.86 -11.36 0.35
CA LEU A 83 11.96 -12.34 -0.77
C LEU A 83 11.70 -13.80 -0.33
N GLY A 84 11.82 -14.13 0.95
CA GLY A 84 11.44 -15.41 1.51
C GLY A 84 9.93 -15.67 1.55
N TYR A 85 9.11 -14.65 1.33
CA TYR A 85 7.65 -14.73 1.28
C TYR A 85 7.15 -14.53 -0.14
N LYS A 86 6.07 -15.23 -0.51
CA LYS A 86 5.39 -14.99 -1.79
C LYS A 86 4.59 -13.69 -1.74
N TYR A 87 3.94 -13.44 -0.60
CA TYR A 87 3.14 -12.25 -0.35
C TYR A 87 3.52 -11.58 0.95
N ILE A 88 3.30 -10.28 1.02
CA ILE A 88 3.23 -9.51 2.24
C ILE A 88 1.88 -8.78 2.31
N LEU A 89 1.30 -8.74 3.50
CA LEU A 89 0.18 -7.88 3.83
C LEU A 89 0.73 -6.64 4.55
N ILE A 90 0.72 -5.49 3.90
CA ILE A 90 0.97 -4.22 4.58
C ILE A 90 -0.23 -3.92 5.47
N TYR A 91 0.01 -3.64 6.73
CA TYR A 91 -0.99 -3.33 7.73
C TYR A 91 -0.59 -2.09 8.51
N GLN A 92 -1.20 -0.95 8.22
CA GLN A 92 -1.01 0.28 9.02
C GLN A 92 -1.84 0.21 10.29
N THR A 93 -1.40 0.88 11.35
CA THR A 93 -2.00 0.76 12.69
C THR A 93 -3.41 1.36 12.78
N ASP A 94 -3.82 2.16 11.82
CA ASP A 94 -5.19 2.68 11.68
C ASP A 94 -6.16 1.72 10.96
N CYS A 95 -5.67 0.55 10.50
CA CYS A 95 -6.51 -0.50 9.93
C CYS A 95 -7.15 -1.37 11.03
N TYR A 96 -8.20 -2.13 10.68
CA TYR A 96 -8.85 -3.07 11.59
C TYR A 96 -9.23 -4.37 10.87
N ILE A 97 -8.77 -5.51 11.39
CA ILE A 97 -9.09 -6.83 10.85
C ILE A 97 -10.35 -7.38 11.49
N PHE A 98 -11.36 -7.63 10.69
CA PHE A 98 -12.62 -8.24 11.14
C PHE A 98 -12.51 -9.77 11.24
N ARG A 99 -11.87 -10.41 10.25
CA ARG A 99 -11.70 -11.87 10.14
C ARG A 99 -10.45 -12.22 9.34
N ASP A 100 -9.97 -13.45 9.49
CA ASP A 100 -8.86 -13.96 8.69
C ASP A 100 -9.36 -14.55 7.38
N GLU A 101 -9.00 -13.91 6.29
CA GLU A 101 -9.19 -14.41 4.92
C GLU A 101 -7.88 -14.31 4.11
N LEU A 102 -6.75 -14.10 4.79
CA LEU A 102 -5.49 -13.77 4.13
C LEU A 102 -5.06 -14.84 3.14
N MET A 103 -5.13 -16.11 3.52
CA MET A 103 -4.74 -17.19 2.61
C MET A 103 -5.63 -17.28 1.39
N SER A 104 -6.95 -17.08 1.52
CA SER A 104 -7.87 -17.10 0.39
C SER A 104 -7.57 -15.98 -0.61
N TRP A 105 -7.10 -14.82 -0.13
CA TRP A 105 -6.65 -13.73 -1.00
C TRP A 105 -5.31 -14.02 -1.68
N CYS A 106 -4.38 -14.67 -1.00
CA CYS A 106 -3.10 -15.11 -1.58
C CYS A 106 -3.31 -16.15 -2.71
N GLU A 107 -4.31 -17.01 -2.58
CA GLU A 107 -4.63 -18.05 -3.58
C GLU A 107 -5.20 -17.48 -4.88
N LYS A 108 -5.83 -16.31 -4.84
CA LYS A 108 -6.37 -15.63 -6.04
C LYS A 108 -5.29 -15.17 -7.04
N GLY A 109 -4.03 -15.08 -6.61
CA GLY A 109 -2.91 -14.82 -7.50
C GLY A 109 -2.78 -13.38 -7.98
N TYR A 110 -3.43 -12.41 -7.34
CA TYR A 110 -3.26 -10.99 -7.65
C TYR A 110 -1.87 -10.51 -7.27
N ASP A 111 -1.33 -9.53 -8.01
CA ASP A 111 -0.05 -8.93 -7.70
C ASP A 111 -0.17 -7.82 -6.65
N TYR A 112 -1.28 -7.10 -6.65
CA TYR A 112 -1.59 -6.07 -5.66
C TYR A 112 -3.10 -6.04 -5.38
N VAL A 113 -3.47 -5.98 -4.10
CA VAL A 113 -4.85 -5.79 -3.63
C VAL A 113 -4.85 -4.75 -2.52
N GLY A 114 -5.74 -3.78 -2.59
CA GLY A 114 -5.99 -2.77 -1.55
C GLY A 114 -7.41 -2.25 -1.65
N ALA A 115 -7.84 -1.36 -0.75
CA ALA A 115 -9.17 -0.78 -0.81
C ALA A 115 -9.35 0.04 -2.11
N PRO A 116 -10.47 -0.11 -2.81
CA PRO A 116 -10.69 0.60 -4.06
C PRO A 116 -11.12 2.06 -3.84
N TRP A 117 -10.69 2.95 -4.73
CA TRP A 117 -11.17 4.34 -4.78
C TRP A 117 -12.49 4.40 -5.56
N ILE A 118 -13.60 4.26 -4.85
CA ILE A 118 -14.93 4.19 -5.46
C ILE A 118 -15.31 5.56 -6.05
N LYS A 119 -15.69 5.55 -7.32
CA LYS A 119 -16.28 6.72 -7.97
C LYS A 119 -17.66 7.01 -7.34
N ARG A 120 -17.86 8.22 -6.84
CA ARG A 120 -19.16 8.63 -6.30
C ARG A 120 -20.17 8.83 -7.42
N ASP A 121 -21.40 8.37 -7.25
CA ASP A 121 -22.50 8.47 -8.24
C ASP A 121 -22.80 9.90 -8.68
N VAL A 122 -22.52 10.89 -7.81
CA VAL A 122 -22.67 12.30 -8.14
C VAL A 122 -21.90 12.71 -9.40
N TYR A 123 -20.77 12.03 -9.70
CA TYR A 123 -19.98 12.32 -10.90
C TYR A 123 -20.63 11.83 -12.20
N ASP A 124 -21.69 11.03 -12.14
CA ASP A 124 -22.44 10.57 -13.30
C ASP A 124 -23.64 11.48 -13.65
N ARG A 125 -23.95 12.46 -12.82
CA ARG A 125 -24.99 13.48 -13.13
C ARG A 125 -24.59 14.28 -14.36
N PRO A 126 -25.50 14.57 -15.29
CA PRO A 126 -25.20 15.13 -16.63
C PRO A 126 -24.26 16.34 -16.62
N PHE A 127 -24.54 17.34 -15.78
CA PHE A 127 -23.72 18.56 -15.70
C PHE A 127 -22.33 18.27 -15.11
N ILE A 128 -22.27 17.48 -14.03
CA ILE A 128 -21.00 17.14 -13.39
C ILE A 128 -20.16 16.25 -14.30
N ARG A 129 -20.77 15.30 -15.00
CA ARG A 129 -20.10 14.45 -15.99
C ARG A 129 -19.47 15.28 -17.12
N THR A 130 -20.18 16.29 -17.63
CA THR A 130 -19.66 17.19 -18.65
C THR A 130 -18.47 17.99 -18.12
N TYR A 131 -18.60 18.57 -16.92
CA TYR A 131 -17.50 19.26 -16.25
C TYR A 131 -16.27 18.35 -16.06
N MET A 132 -16.46 17.11 -15.61
CA MET A 132 -15.40 16.14 -15.41
C MET A 132 -14.69 15.80 -16.73
N LYS A 133 -15.42 15.68 -17.85
CA LYS A 133 -14.81 15.48 -19.18
C LYS A 133 -13.93 16.65 -19.59
N ILE A 134 -14.44 17.87 -19.44
CA ILE A 134 -13.68 19.10 -19.76
C ILE A 134 -12.45 19.21 -18.86
N SER A 135 -12.61 18.97 -17.55
CA SER A 135 -11.50 18.97 -16.60
C SER A 135 -10.42 17.98 -16.99
N ARG A 136 -10.80 16.74 -17.36
CA ARG A 136 -9.86 15.71 -17.84
C ARG A 136 -9.11 16.16 -19.10
N TYR A 137 -9.83 16.75 -20.05
CA TYR A 137 -9.22 17.25 -21.27
C TYR A 137 -8.18 18.34 -20.98
N LEU A 138 -8.54 19.33 -20.15
CA LEU A 138 -7.63 20.40 -19.73
C LEU A 138 -6.43 19.85 -18.92
N THR A 139 -6.65 18.91 -18.01
CA THR A 139 -5.59 18.29 -17.25
C THR A 139 -4.56 17.61 -18.14
N ARG A 140 -5.01 16.90 -19.17
CA ARG A 140 -4.13 16.27 -20.18
C ARG A 140 -3.41 17.31 -21.03
N LEU A 141 -4.12 18.35 -21.48
CA LEU A 141 -3.53 19.43 -22.28
C LEU A 141 -2.39 20.13 -21.54
N PHE A 142 -2.55 20.36 -20.24
CA PHE A 142 -1.55 21.03 -19.39
C PHE A 142 -0.58 20.06 -18.69
N ASN A 143 -0.58 18.79 -19.07
CA ASN A 143 0.28 17.75 -18.50
C ASN A 143 0.21 17.67 -16.97
N LYS A 144 -0.99 17.85 -16.40
CA LYS A 144 -1.26 17.78 -14.96
C LYS A 144 -1.75 16.40 -14.56
N PRO A 145 -1.49 15.95 -13.32
CA PRO A 145 -2.02 14.69 -12.80
C PRO A 145 -3.55 14.67 -12.79
N ASP A 146 -4.17 13.61 -13.32
CA ASP A 146 -5.63 13.44 -13.41
C ASP A 146 -6.15 12.53 -12.29
N ARG A 147 -6.83 13.11 -11.30
CA ARG A 147 -7.48 12.36 -10.20
C ARG A 147 -8.52 11.34 -10.67
N GLN A 148 -9.08 11.53 -11.85
CA GLN A 148 -10.07 10.62 -12.39
C GLN A 148 -9.46 9.27 -12.80
N GLU A 149 -8.13 9.18 -12.88
CA GLU A 149 -7.43 7.90 -13.10
C GLU A 149 -7.61 6.94 -11.91
N LEU A 150 -7.89 7.46 -10.71
CA LEU A 150 -8.14 6.68 -9.51
C LEU A 150 -9.53 6.02 -9.49
N PHE A 151 -10.51 6.56 -10.23
CA PHE A 151 -11.90 6.11 -10.14
C PHE A 151 -12.06 4.64 -10.45
N ASN A 152 -12.64 3.90 -9.50
CA ASN A 152 -12.85 2.46 -9.55
C ASN A 152 -11.55 1.65 -9.77
N ARG A 153 -10.43 2.19 -9.29
CA ARG A 153 -9.15 1.48 -9.22
C ARG A 153 -8.91 0.95 -7.84
N VAL A 154 -8.27 -0.19 -7.79
CA VAL A 154 -7.73 -0.77 -6.55
C VAL A 154 -6.52 0.05 -6.13
N GLY A 155 -6.50 0.48 -4.88
CA GLY A 155 -5.46 1.38 -4.39
C GLY A 155 -5.27 1.26 -2.90
N ASN A 156 -5.36 2.30 -2.15
CA ASN A 156 -5.10 2.50 -0.73
C ASN A 156 -4.11 1.51 -0.09
N GLY A 157 -2.88 2.00 0.14
CA GLY A 157 -1.75 1.19 0.60
C GLY A 157 -1.79 0.78 2.06
N GLY A 158 -2.68 1.37 2.89
CA GLY A 158 -2.72 1.15 4.35
C GLY A 158 -3.05 -0.28 4.75
N LEU A 159 -3.99 -0.92 4.03
CA LEU A 159 -4.19 -2.37 4.05
C LEU A 159 -4.04 -2.90 2.63
N SER A 160 -2.89 -3.50 2.32
CA SER A 160 -2.64 -3.98 0.95
C SER A 160 -1.85 -5.29 0.91
N LEU A 161 -2.33 -6.24 0.11
CA LEU A 161 -1.64 -7.49 -0.19
C LEU A 161 -0.76 -7.29 -1.43
N ARG A 162 0.51 -7.68 -1.34
CA ARG A 162 1.53 -7.46 -2.37
C ARG A 162 2.29 -8.73 -2.68
N ASN A 163 2.38 -9.08 -3.95
CA ASN A 163 3.27 -10.12 -4.43
C ASN A 163 4.72 -9.61 -4.39
N VAL A 164 5.51 -10.12 -3.45
CA VAL A 164 6.86 -9.60 -3.16
C VAL A 164 7.75 -9.62 -4.40
N ARG A 165 7.79 -10.77 -5.09
CA ARG A 165 8.67 -10.95 -6.24
C ARG A 165 8.33 -10.00 -7.38
N ARG A 166 7.04 -9.81 -7.67
CA ARG A 166 6.59 -8.90 -8.73
C ARG A 166 6.98 -7.44 -8.46
N HIS A 167 6.85 -6.99 -7.20
CA HIS A 167 7.25 -5.65 -6.80
C HIS A 167 8.76 -5.48 -6.87
N TYR A 168 9.52 -6.43 -6.34
CA TYR A 168 10.97 -6.44 -6.38
C TYR A 168 11.52 -6.41 -7.80
N ASP A 169 11.05 -7.30 -8.67
CA ASP A 169 11.51 -7.39 -10.05
C ASP A 169 11.19 -6.11 -10.83
N PHE A 170 9.98 -5.53 -10.65
CA PHE A 170 9.65 -4.26 -11.29
C PHE A 170 10.61 -3.13 -10.92
N ILE A 171 10.95 -2.99 -9.64
CA ILE A 171 11.87 -1.93 -9.19
C ILE A 171 13.23 -2.07 -9.87
N ARG A 172 13.71 -3.30 -10.04
CA ARG A 172 15.00 -3.60 -10.68
C ARG A 172 14.98 -3.42 -12.18
N GLU A 173 13.89 -3.78 -12.83
CA GLU A 173 13.73 -3.65 -14.28
C GLU A 173 13.49 -2.20 -14.72
N TYR A 174 12.81 -1.41 -13.88
CA TYR A 174 12.39 -0.05 -14.22
C TYR A 174 12.88 1.02 -13.21
N PRO A 175 14.17 1.06 -12.85
CA PRO A 175 14.68 1.95 -11.80
C PRO A 175 14.47 3.45 -12.13
N LEU A 176 14.52 3.82 -13.42
CA LEU A 176 14.28 5.19 -13.86
C LEU A 176 12.81 5.62 -13.71
N VAL A 177 11.87 4.70 -13.84
CA VAL A 177 10.43 4.96 -13.60
C VAL A 177 10.21 5.22 -12.13
N VAL A 178 10.74 4.34 -11.25
CA VAL A 178 10.67 4.50 -9.80
C VAL A 178 11.30 5.83 -9.38
N LYS A 179 12.52 6.13 -9.83
CA LYS A 179 13.24 7.36 -9.52
C LYS A 179 12.43 8.60 -9.91
N ARG A 180 11.93 8.65 -11.14
CA ARG A 180 11.11 9.77 -11.62
C ARG A 180 9.87 10.00 -10.74
N PHE A 181 9.22 8.93 -10.31
CA PHE A 181 8.03 9.01 -9.48
C PHE A 181 8.36 9.48 -8.05
N THR A 182 9.44 8.98 -7.45
CA THR A 182 9.89 9.36 -6.10
C THR A 182 10.44 10.78 -6.04
N GLU A 183 11.03 11.29 -7.12
CA GLU A 183 11.53 12.66 -7.22
C GLU A 183 10.45 13.69 -7.60
N ALA A 184 9.28 13.24 -8.05
CA ALA A 184 8.18 14.14 -8.41
C ALA A 184 7.76 15.02 -7.22
N LYS A 185 7.21 16.20 -7.54
CA LYS A 185 6.66 17.10 -6.52
C LYS A 185 5.58 16.36 -5.73
N GLN A 186 5.63 16.52 -4.41
CA GLN A 186 4.70 15.86 -3.51
C GLN A 186 3.26 16.31 -3.78
N TYR A 187 2.49 15.40 -4.36
CA TYR A 187 1.08 15.54 -4.64
C TYR A 187 0.44 14.19 -4.34
N HIS A 188 -0.82 14.15 -3.84
CA HIS A 188 -1.43 12.88 -3.44
C HIS A 188 -1.53 11.81 -4.55
N LEU A 189 -1.36 12.19 -5.83
CA LEU A 189 -1.24 11.24 -6.95
C LEU A 189 0.18 10.70 -7.15
N TYR A 190 1.13 11.06 -6.30
CA TYR A 190 2.49 10.53 -6.28
C TYR A 190 2.79 9.73 -5.00
N ASN A 191 1.74 9.19 -4.35
CA ASN A 191 1.89 8.24 -3.27
C ASN A 191 2.22 6.84 -3.82
N GLU A 192 2.81 6.00 -2.99
CA GLU A 192 3.24 4.65 -3.37
C GLU A 192 2.07 3.74 -3.79
N ASP A 193 0.90 3.92 -3.20
CA ASP A 193 -0.33 3.21 -3.54
C ASP A 193 -0.80 3.52 -4.97
N VAL A 194 -0.71 4.77 -5.41
CA VAL A 194 -0.99 5.18 -6.79
C VAL A 194 0.06 4.61 -7.75
N PHE A 195 1.34 4.56 -7.32
CA PHE A 195 2.39 3.94 -8.12
C PHE A 195 2.08 2.48 -8.41
N TRP A 196 1.83 1.69 -7.38
CA TRP A 196 1.57 0.26 -7.51
C TRP A 196 0.22 -0.07 -8.15
N SER A 197 -0.77 0.81 -8.06
CA SER A 197 -2.10 0.61 -8.65
C SER A 197 -2.19 1.02 -10.11
N ILE A 198 -1.45 2.04 -10.53
CA ILE A 198 -1.66 2.68 -11.84
C ILE A 198 -0.36 2.81 -12.62
N GLU A 199 0.68 3.44 -12.02
CA GLU A 199 1.87 3.81 -12.76
C GLU A 199 2.65 2.59 -13.26
N VAL A 200 2.75 1.56 -12.43
CA VAL A 200 3.46 0.31 -12.76
C VAL A 200 2.98 -0.29 -14.09
N ASN A 201 1.69 -0.27 -14.38
CA ASN A 201 1.13 -0.86 -15.60
C ASN A 201 1.21 0.05 -16.84
N LYS A 202 1.65 1.30 -16.68
CA LYS A 202 1.96 2.17 -17.82
C LYS A 202 3.29 1.81 -18.48
N HIS A 203 4.17 1.13 -17.76
CA HIS A 203 5.56 0.88 -18.16
C HIS A 203 5.91 -0.62 -18.26
N ASN A 204 5.13 -1.48 -17.64
CA ASN A 204 5.44 -2.90 -17.50
C ASN A 204 4.95 -3.73 -18.71
N ILE A 205 5.85 -4.49 -19.32
CA ILE A 205 5.53 -5.43 -20.43
C ILE A 205 4.66 -6.57 -19.91
N ASN A 206 4.87 -6.98 -18.65
CA ASN A 206 4.07 -7.99 -17.98
C ASN A 206 3.23 -7.32 -16.89
N PRO A 207 2.00 -6.83 -17.20
CA PRO A 207 1.25 -5.98 -16.27
C PRO A 207 0.89 -6.69 -14.96
N PHE A 208 0.80 -5.91 -13.89
CA PHE A 208 0.30 -6.37 -12.60
C PHE A 208 -1.17 -6.76 -12.71
N ILE A 209 -1.54 -7.83 -12.02
CA ILE A 209 -2.91 -8.36 -11.97
C ILE A 209 -3.58 -7.84 -10.69
N TYR A 210 -4.73 -7.19 -10.88
CA TYR A 210 -5.56 -6.66 -9.79
C TYR A 210 -6.96 -7.28 -9.82
N PRO A 211 -7.66 -7.35 -8.68
CA PRO A 211 -9.11 -7.57 -8.71
C PRO A 211 -9.81 -6.35 -9.34
N ASP A 212 -11.03 -6.55 -9.81
CA ASP A 212 -11.93 -5.42 -10.06
C ASP A 212 -12.31 -4.72 -8.73
N HIS A 213 -12.81 -3.48 -8.82
CA HIS A 213 -13.08 -2.67 -7.64
C HIS A 213 -14.20 -3.24 -6.75
N ILE A 214 -15.16 -3.97 -7.29
CA ILE A 214 -16.23 -4.60 -6.52
C ILE A 214 -15.68 -5.78 -5.72
N THR A 215 -14.87 -6.63 -6.36
CA THR A 215 -14.16 -7.71 -5.68
C THR A 215 -13.25 -7.18 -4.58
N ALA A 216 -12.54 -6.08 -4.84
CA ALA A 216 -11.62 -5.47 -3.88
C ALA A 216 -12.33 -4.91 -2.62
N LEU A 217 -13.60 -4.51 -2.70
CA LEU A 217 -14.41 -4.12 -1.53
C LEU A 217 -14.58 -5.25 -0.52
N SER A 218 -14.52 -6.51 -0.96
CA SER A 218 -14.53 -7.66 -0.05
C SER A 218 -13.20 -7.88 0.67
N PHE A 219 -12.11 -7.31 0.16
CA PHE A 219 -10.81 -7.34 0.82
C PHE A 219 -10.68 -6.22 1.86
N SER A 220 -10.95 -4.98 1.44
CA SER A 220 -10.84 -3.79 2.27
C SER A 220 -11.69 -2.66 1.75
N PHE A 221 -12.14 -1.79 2.65
CA PHE A 221 -12.81 -0.53 2.33
C PHE A 221 -12.25 0.58 3.23
N ASP A 222 -12.29 1.83 2.73
CA ASP A 222 -11.84 3.05 3.39
C ASP A 222 -12.95 4.10 3.40
#